data_f2e51fa19b981832df12c67803a0b90b
#
_entry.id   f2e51fa19b981832df12c67803a0b90b
#
_cell.length_a   1.000
_cell.length_b   1.000
_cell.length_c   1.000
_cell.angle_alpha   90.00
_cell.angle_beta   90.00
_cell.angle_gamma   90.00
#
_symmetry.space_group_name_H-M   'P 1'
#
loop_
_entity.id
_entity.type
_entity.pdbx_description
1 polymer ?
#
loop_
_entity_poly.entity_id
_entity_poly.type
_entity_poly.pdbx_seq_one_letter_code
_entity_poly.pdbx_strand_id
1 'polypeptide(L)'
;MSFAFKTGRVSIRTIRRMNTRSSSRCPFHADAAGAAPALHPPGAWPPGPRAGLTGWRLLRAMSRDLLGTLAGWQRAHGDVVHLRMWPEHAVVVTDPALVRELLVAQHDALVRWERGIRVFSQVHGHSVLIAEGHAWRDKRHAMQPNFMPKPVQAFVPSIAATAGHALAQWPAHDAHWPIESALTSLAMDVIMRTMFSDAIGANARVAEAAVRTISAAANAEFYQPANAPDWMPWKRGKARALAVLNGLIDRQLHARLDVPEHGWPDDLLSRLLRLHRADPRTWPLQAVHDECMTAFLAGHETVAATLTWWAWNMAAHPAAQAAARDEVVRVLGGRAPTADTRAALRYLTQTLEETMRMYPAAPILISRRASRPVALGAWQFPARTLFMLPIQLMHHDARWFPEPAAFRPERFGDDAPAIPRGAYLPFGTGPRVCLGQHLAMTEMTVAAAMILQRHALSVPPGMAPPRASLNVTLRPERALHLAIAPTSPAANAAAS
;
A
#
# COMPACT_ATOMS: atom_id res chain seq x y z
N MET A 1 59.49 11.77 25.26
CA MET A 1 59.13 13.06 24.62
C MET A 1 57.62 13.24 24.73
N SER A 2 57.27 14.14 25.63
CA SER A 2 55.90 14.44 26.04
C SER A 2 55.35 15.58 25.18
N PHE A 3 54.17 15.43 24.61
CA PHE A 3 53.45 16.59 24.07
C PHE A 3 52.01 16.62 24.67
N ALA A 4 51.83 17.71 25.39
CA ALA A 4 50.58 18.04 26.07
C ALA A 4 49.55 18.63 25.09
N PHE A 5 48.27 18.18 25.16
CA PHE A 5 47.13 18.80 24.50
C PHE A 5 46.50 19.86 25.41
N LYS A 6 46.54 21.10 24.94
CA LYS A 6 45.85 22.26 25.55
C LYS A 6 44.35 22.18 25.27
N THR A 7 43.56 22.17 26.31
CA THR A 7 42.09 22.40 26.29
C THR A 7 41.80 23.87 26.12
N GLY A 8 41.17 24.23 24.97
CA GLY A 8 40.59 25.55 24.75
C GLY A 8 39.10 25.55 25.08
N ARG A 9 38.71 26.20 26.18
CA ARG A 9 37.30 26.55 26.47
C ARG A 9 36.87 27.66 25.52
N VAL A 10 35.82 27.41 24.68
CA VAL A 10 35.10 28.46 23.95
C VAL A 10 33.87 28.85 24.75
N SER A 11 33.81 30.13 25.10
CA SER A 11 32.76 30.79 25.85
C SER A 11 31.49 30.98 25.03
N ILE A 12 30.36 30.53 25.58
CA ILE A 12 29.02 30.81 25.06
C ILE A 12 28.56 32.18 25.61
N ARG A 13 28.76 33.21 24.85
CA ARG A 13 28.01 34.49 24.98
C ARG A 13 27.91 35.19 23.61
N THR A 14 26.65 35.61 23.31
CA THR A 14 26.30 36.57 22.24
C THR A 14 25.87 35.94 20.90
N ILE A 15 24.61 35.48 20.83
CA ILE A 15 23.74 35.78 19.68
C ILE A 15 22.29 35.89 20.24
N ARG A 16 21.95 37.10 20.64
CA ARG A 16 20.57 37.53 20.87
C ARG A 16 20.38 38.82 20.08
N ARG A 17 19.57 38.72 19.04
CA ARG A 17 18.84 39.73 18.25
C ARG A 17 19.06 39.59 16.75
N MET A 18 17.95 39.34 16.17
CA MET A 18 17.41 39.73 14.85
C MET A 18 16.78 38.54 14.15
N ASN A 19 15.48 38.38 14.32
CA ASN A 19 14.56 38.22 13.20
C ASN A 19 13.10 38.19 13.69
N THR A 20 12.55 39.38 13.85
CA THR A 20 11.11 39.61 13.73
C THR A 20 10.79 39.72 12.26
N ARG A 21 10.46 38.60 11.60
CA ARG A 21 9.72 38.63 10.34
C ARG A 21 8.32 38.12 10.62
N SER A 22 7.37 38.94 10.27
CA SER A 22 5.93 38.77 10.34
C SER A 22 5.50 37.37 9.90
N SER A 23 4.91 36.62 10.83
CA SER A 23 4.11 35.45 10.49
C SER A 23 2.82 35.94 9.86
N SER A 24 2.72 35.82 8.53
CA SER A 24 1.43 35.89 7.84
C SER A 24 0.57 34.76 8.39
N ARG A 25 -0.42 35.09 9.20
CA ARG A 25 -1.44 34.16 9.70
C ARG A 25 -2.21 33.59 8.52
N CYS A 26 -2.14 32.28 8.36
CA CYS A 26 -2.99 31.53 7.45
C CYS A 26 -4.46 31.79 7.85
N PRO A 27 -5.37 32.19 6.93
CA PRO A 27 -6.73 32.60 7.28
C PRO A 27 -7.67 31.48 7.76
N PHE A 28 -7.21 30.24 7.88
CA PHE A 28 -7.96 29.08 8.36
C PHE A 28 -7.75 28.72 9.84
N HIS A 29 -7.11 29.61 10.63
CA HIS A 29 -7.04 29.52 12.08
C HIS A 29 -7.79 30.66 12.74
N ALA A 30 -9.02 30.93 12.30
CA ALA A 30 -9.92 31.79 13.05
C ALA A 30 -11.00 30.90 13.72
N ASP A 31 -10.97 30.91 15.06
CA ASP A 31 -12.08 30.61 15.95
C ASP A 31 -12.65 29.17 15.98
N ALA A 32 -11.82 28.22 16.46
CA ALA A 32 -12.34 27.14 17.27
C ALA A 32 -11.45 26.94 18.50
N ALA A 33 -11.34 27.98 19.33
CA ALA A 33 -11.08 27.81 20.76
C ALA A 33 -12.36 27.28 21.42
N GLY A 34 -12.89 26.19 20.85
CA GLY A 34 -13.88 25.35 21.51
C GLY A 34 -13.21 24.71 22.70
N ALA A 35 -13.83 24.82 23.88
CA ALA A 35 -13.41 24.10 25.08
C ALA A 35 -13.02 22.67 24.71
N ALA A 36 -11.88 22.18 25.22
CA ALA A 36 -11.47 20.80 25.00
C ALA A 36 -12.68 19.89 25.27
N PRO A 37 -13.02 18.96 24.37
CA PRO A 37 -14.23 18.16 24.54
C PRO A 37 -14.17 17.48 25.90
N ALA A 38 -15.26 17.56 26.66
CA ALA A 38 -15.34 16.96 27.98
C ALA A 38 -14.99 15.47 27.86
N LEU A 39 -14.01 15.01 28.62
CA LEU A 39 -13.59 13.62 28.61
C LEU A 39 -14.74 12.74 29.06
N HIS A 40 -15.03 11.68 28.32
CA HIS A 40 -15.96 10.66 28.77
C HIS A 40 -15.41 9.93 30.03
N PRO A 41 -16.29 9.47 30.92
CA PRO A 41 -15.85 8.71 32.10
C PRO A 41 -14.96 7.51 31.66
N PRO A 42 -13.94 7.17 32.47
CA PRO A 42 -13.14 5.97 32.27
C PRO A 42 -14.03 4.72 32.11
N GLY A 43 -13.84 3.95 31.07
CA GLY A 43 -14.64 2.75 30.80
C GLY A 43 -15.92 2.99 29.98
N ALA A 44 -16.28 4.23 29.67
CA ALA A 44 -17.33 4.51 28.70
C ALA A 44 -16.85 4.18 27.27
N TRP A 45 -17.73 3.50 26.53
CA TRP A 45 -17.45 3.15 25.13
C TRP A 45 -18.20 4.08 24.18
N PRO A 46 -17.63 4.37 23.00
CA PRO A 46 -18.35 5.07 21.94
C PRO A 46 -19.65 4.37 21.54
N PRO A 47 -20.59 5.10 20.90
CA PRO A 47 -21.79 4.50 20.38
C PRO A 47 -21.46 3.41 19.36
N GLY A 48 -22.35 2.44 19.18
CA GLY A 48 -22.15 1.36 18.23
C GLY A 48 -23.35 0.46 18.04
N PRO A 49 -23.33 -0.47 17.09
CA PRO A 49 -24.41 -1.38 16.81
C PRO A 49 -24.66 -2.34 17.99
N ARG A 50 -25.92 -2.76 18.17
CA ARG A 50 -26.27 -3.74 19.19
C ARG A 50 -25.62 -5.10 18.87
N ALA A 51 -24.71 -5.52 19.74
CA ALA A 51 -23.94 -6.75 19.55
C ALA A 51 -24.69 -8.04 19.93
N GLY A 52 -25.75 -7.96 20.74
CA GLY A 52 -26.33 -9.10 21.42
C GLY A 52 -25.34 -9.70 22.42
N LEU A 53 -25.47 -11.00 22.75
CA LEU A 53 -24.63 -11.64 23.76
C LEU A 53 -23.16 -11.81 23.28
N THR A 54 -22.97 -12.24 22.02
CA THR A 54 -21.65 -12.68 21.51
C THR A 54 -21.07 -11.78 20.42
N GLY A 55 -21.86 -10.88 19.81
CA GLY A 55 -21.47 -10.13 18.64
C GLY A 55 -21.45 -10.94 17.32
N TRP A 56 -21.97 -12.18 17.32
CA TRP A 56 -22.02 -13.04 16.14
C TRP A 56 -22.68 -12.38 14.92
N ARG A 57 -23.75 -11.60 15.16
CA ARG A 57 -24.42 -10.87 14.06
C ARG A 57 -23.52 -9.84 13.40
N LEU A 58 -22.67 -9.17 14.18
CA LEU A 58 -21.70 -8.20 13.65
C LEU A 58 -20.64 -8.90 12.80
N LEU A 59 -20.07 -10.01 13.32
CA LEU A 59 -19.10 -10.81 12.57
C LEU A 59 -19.69 -11.33 11.26
N ARG A 60 -20.94 -11.83 11.28
CA ARG A 60 -21.61 -12.31 10.08
C ARG A 60 -21.88 -11.18 9.07
N ALA A 61 -22.24 -9.99 9.50
CA ALA A 61 -22.40 -8.84 8.62
C ALA A 61 -21.06 -8.47 7.97
N MET A 62 -20.01 -8.34 8.77
CA MET A 62 -18.66 -8.02 8.30
C MET A 62 -18.10 -9.09 7.36
N SER A 63 -18.36 -10.38 7.60
CA SER A 63 -17.87 -11.45 6.72
C SER A 63 -18.53 -11.48 5.34
N ARG A 64 -19.72 -10.87 5.19
CA ARG A 64 -20.43 -10.77 3.91
C ARG A 64 -20.02 -9.54 3.12
N ASP A 65 -19.95 -8.40 3.80
CA ASP A 65 -19.57 -7.10 3.24
C ASP A 65 -18.95 -6.25 4.35
N LEU A 66 -17.63 -6.34 4.47
CA LEU A 66 -16.90 -5.63 5.52
C LEU A 66 -17.01 -4.12 5.35
N LEU A 67 -16.72 -3.60 4.17
CA LEU A 67 -16.64 -2.17 3.92
C LEU A 67 -18.02 -1.49 3.96
N GLY A 68 -19.02 -2.08 3.31
CA GLY A 68 -20.39 -1.56 3.35
C GLY A 68 -20.99 -1.62 4.76
N THR A 69 -20.69 -2.67 5.53
CA THR A 69 -21.12 -2.78 6.93
C THR A 69 -20.48 -1.70 7.81
N LEU A 70 -19.17 -1.47 7.69
CA LEU A 70 -18.48 -0.42 8.45
C LEU A 70 -18.97 0.97 8.05
N ALA A 71 -19.21 1.22 6.75
CA ALA A 71 -19.78 2.48 6.27
C ALA A 71 -21.19 2.73 6.82
N GLY A 72 -22.02 1.68 6.89
CA GLY A 72 -23.34 1.77 7.51
C GLY A 72 -23.27 2.15 8.99
N TRP A 73 -22.35 1.56 9.74
CA TRP A 73 -22.16 1.87 11.16
C TRP A 73 -21.55 3.25 11.38
N GLN A 74 -20.62 3.70 10.54
CA GLN A 74 -20.09 5.07 10.57
C GLN A 74 -21.22 6.10 10.40
N ARG A 75 -22.07 5.92 9.40
CA ARG A 75 -23.22 6.84 9.17
C ARG A 75 -24.18 6.87 10.36
N ALA A 76 -24.41 5.73 11.02
CA ALA A 76 -25.35 5.61 12.13
C ALA A 76 -24.79 6.10 13.47
N HIS A 77 -23.49 6.01 13.70
CA HIS A 77 -22.89 6.20 15.02
C HIS A 77 -21.73 7.22 15.03
N GLY A 78 -21.32 7.77 13.88
CA GLY A 78 -20.24 8.74 13.77
C GLY A 78 -18.86 8.09 13.53
N ASP A 79 -17.81 8.86 13.69
CA ASP A 79 -16.44 8.50 13.30
C ASP A 79 -15.70 7.59 14.27
N VAL A 80 -16.24 7.38 15.45
CA VAL A 80 -15.68 6.47 16.46
C VAL A 80 -16.77 5.51 16.90
N VAL A 81 -16.67 4.26 16.42
CA VAL A 81 -17.74 3.26 16.59
C VAL A 81 -17.22 2.07 17.39
N HIS A 82 -17.89 1.75 18.49
CA HIS A 82 -17.55 0.59 19.31
C HIS A 82 -18.26 -0.67 18.80
N LEU A 83 -17.49 -1.73 18.63
CA LEU A 83 -17.94 -3.07 18.22
C LEU A 83 -17.61 -4.07 19.34
N ARG A 84 -18.63 -4.63 19.99
CA ARG A 84 -18.45 -5.70 20.96
C ARG A 84 -18.60 -7.06 20.26
N MET A 85 -17.50 -7.77 20.11
CA MET A 85 -17.44 -9.12 19.50
C MET A 85 -16.69 -10.05 20.47
N TRP A 86 -17.43 -10.68 21.38
CA TRP A 86 -16.81 -11.45 22.47
C TRP A 86 -15.68 -12.38 21.97
N PRO A 87 -14.51 -12.38 22.62
CA PRO A 87 -14.10 -11.57 23.77
C PRO A 87 -13.54 -10.18 23.42
N GLU A 88 -13.61 -9.75 22.16
CA GLU A 88 -12.98 -8.54 21.65
C GLU A 88 -13.86 -7.29 21.84
N HIS A 89 -13.21 -6.19 22.21
CA HIS A 89 -13.73 -4.84 22.06
C HIS A 89 -12.97 -4.16 20.95
N ALA A 90 -13.62 -3.92 19.80
CA ALA A 90 -13.03 -3.21 18.67
C ALA A 90 -13.62 -1.80 18.56
N VAL A 91 -12.80 -0.86 18.10
CA VAL A 91 -13.18 0.52 17.82
C VAL A 91 -12.80 0.83 16.39
N VAL A 92 -13.80 1.18 15.59
CA VAL A 92 -13.61 1.69 14.24
C VAL A 92 -13.37 3.20 14.33
N VAL A 93 -12.30 3.69 13.72
CA VAL A 93 -11.96 5.12 13.71
C VAL A 93 -11.82 5.58 12.27
N THR A 94 -12.59 6.62 11.91
CA THR A 94 -12.64 7.20 10.56
C THR A 94 -12.38 8.71 10.52
N ASP A 95 -12.22 9.35 11.67
CA ASP A 95 -11.77 10.74 11.73
C ASP A 95 -10.27 10.84 11.41
N PRO A 96 -9.86 11.66 10.42
CA PRO A 96 -8.45 11.79 10.01
C PRO A 96 -7.50 12.24 11.12
N ALA A 97 -7.93 13.13 12.01
CA ALA A 97 -7.10 13.64 13.09
C ALA A 97 -6.87 12.54 14.12
N LEU A 98 -7.91 11.80 14.49
CA LEU A 98 -7.81 10.68 15.44
C LEU A 98 -7.02 9.51 14.88
N VAL A 99 -7.19 9.19 13.59
CA VAL A 99 -6.36 8.16 12.91
C VAL A 99 -4.89 8.55 12.93
N ARG A 100 -4.58 9.81 12.64
CA ARG A 100 -3.22 10.32 12.70
C ARG A 100 -2.68 10.32 14.14
N GLU A 101 -3.47 10.69 15.12
CA GLU A 101 -3.10 10.63 16.54
C GLU A 101 -2.70 9.21 16.92
N LEU A 102 -3.52 8.20 16.60
CA LEU A 102 -3.23 6.79 16.86
C LEU A 102 -1.93 6.33 16.17
N LEU A 103 -1.77 6.62 14.89
CA LEU A 103 -0.68 6.04 14.11
C LEU A 103 0.65 6.78 14.25
N VAL A 104 0.64 8.04 14.68
CA VAL A 104 1.84 8.88 14.82
C VAL A 104 2.15 9.16 16.29
N ALA A 105 1.22 9.78 17.04
CA ALA A 105 1.48 10.19 18.41
C ALA A 105 1.43 9.03 19.41
N GLN A 106 0.53 8.05 19.19
CA GLN A 106 0.29 6.92 20.10
C GLN A 106 0.87 5.59 19.56
N HIS A 107 1.71 5.64 18.52
CA HIS A 107 2.19 4.44 17.82
C HIS A 107 2.90 3.43 18.75
N ASP A 108 3.57 3.89 19.78
CA ASP A 108 4.29 3.08 20.78
C ASP A 108 3.35 2.34 21.75
N ALA A 109 2.10 2.81 21.89
CA ALA A 109 1.04 2.13 22.63
C ALA A 109 0.34 1.04 21.82
N LEU A 110 0.67 0.89 20.54
CA LEU A 110 -0.05 0.04 19.61
C LEU A 110 0.85 -1.07 19.04
N VAL A 111 0.34 -2.30 19.09
CA VAL A 111 0.90 -3.47 18.43
C VAL A 111 -0.07 -3.98 17.38
N ARG A 112 0.37 -4.84 16.46
CA ARG A 112 -0.52 -5.47 15.50
C ARG A 112 -1.47 -6.46 16.19
N TRP A 113 -2.66 -6.58 15.64
CA TRP A 113 -3.65 -7.56 16.10
C TRP A 113 -3.13 -8.99 15.95
N GLU A 114 -3.19 -9.77 17.00
CA GLU A 114 -2.61 -11.12 17.09
C GLU A 114 -3.21 -12.08 16.05
N ARG A 115 -4.51 -11.93 15.74
CA ARG A 115 -5.14 -12.71 14.66
C ARG A 115 -4.58 -12.32 13.31
N GLY A 116 -4.35 -11.02 13.06
CA GLY A 116 -3.72 -10.55 11.84
C GLY A 116 -2.30 -11.12 11.69
N ILE A 117 -1.52 -11.08 12.76
CA ILE A 117 -0.18 -11.70 12.78
C ILE A 117 -0.28 -13.19 12.41
N ARG A 118 -1.18 -13.93 13.03
CA ARG A 118 -1.35 -15.39 12.80
C ARG A 118 -1.72 -15.70 11.33
N VAL A 119 -2.63 -14.92 10.74
CA VAL A 119 -3.04 -15.13 9.35
C VAL A 119 -1.90 -14.81 8.39
N PHE A 120 -1.27 -13.65 8.57
CA PHE A 120 -0.21 -13.21 7.67
C PHE A 120 1.11 -13.98 7.86
N SER A 121 1.45 -14.43 9.07
CA SER A 121 2.69 -15.19 9.30
C SER A 121 2.76 -16.51 8.55
N GLN A 122 1.62 -17.10 8.20
CA GLN A 122 1.58 -18.33 7.41
C GLN A 122 2.17 -18.14 5.99
N VAL A 123 2.19 -16.90 5.51
CA VAL A 123 2.70 -16.56 4.17
C VAL A 123 3.97 -15.72 4.25
N HIS A 124 4.00 -14.75 5.18
CA HIS A 124 5.07 -13.76 5.30
C HIS A 124 6.12 -14.14 6.36
N GLY A 125 5.99 -15.32 7.00
CA GLY A 125 6.87 -15.72 8.09
C GLY A 125 6.92 -14.68 9.19
N HIS A 126 8.12 -14.36 9.67
CA HIS A 126 8.37 -13.33 10.69
C HIS A 126 8.98 -12.05 10.08
N SER A 127 8.47 -11.61 8.94
CA SER A 127 8.99 -10.46 8.21
C SER A 127 8.69 -9.10 8.87
N VAL A 128 9.29 -8.04 8.31
CA VAL A 128 9.06 -6.63 8.69
C VAL A 128 7.57 -6.24 8.69
N LEU A 129 6.75 -6.91 7.89
CA LEU A 129 5.31 -6.65 7.79
C LEU A 129 4.60 -6.88 9.12
N ILE A 130 4.97 -7.95 9.86
CA ILE A 130 4.27 -8.40 11.06
C ILE A 130 5.13 -8.36 12.33
N ALA A 131 6.44 -8.20 12.21
CA ALA A 131 7.34 -8.08 13.34
C ALA A 131 6.99 -6.89 14.24
N GLU A 132 7.27 -7.02 15.54
CA GLU A 132 7.02 -5.99 16.56
C GLU A 132 8.30 -5.63 17.33
N GLY A 133 8.27 -4.52 18.06
CA GLY A 133 9.33 -4.09 18.97
C GLY A 133 10.70 -3.90 18.27
N HIS A 134 11.76 -4.45 18.87
CA HIS A 134 13.13 -4.35 18.34
C HIS A 134 13.28 -5.09 17.01
N ALA A 135 12.75 -6.32 16.92
CA ALA A 135 12.83 -7.11 15.69
C ALA A 135 12.27 -6.36 14.46
N TRP A 136 11.17 -5.62 14.65
CA TRP A 136 10.64 -4.77 13.58
C TRP A 136 11.59 -3.61 13.22
N ARG A 137 12.18 -2.94 14.23
CA ARG A 137 13.10 -1.82 13.97
C ARG A 137 14.32 -2.27 13.19
N ASP A 138 14.90 -3.39 13.59
CA ASP A 138 16.12 -3.94 12.96
C ASP A 138 15.84 -4.34 11.51
N LYS A 139 14.73 -5.06 11.28
CA LYS A 139 14.30 -5.45 9.92
C LYS A 139 13.99 -4.23 9.05
N ARG A 140 13.25 -3.25 9.58
CA ARG A 140 12.95 -2.03 8.85
C ARG A 140 14.22 -1.25 8.51
N HIS A 141 15.15 -1.12 9.44
CA HIS A 141 16.43 -0.44 9.22
C HIS A 141 17.26 -1.14 8.13
N ALA A 142 17.29 -2.46 8.14
CA ALA A 142 18.00 -3.26 7.15
C ALA A 142 17.42 -3.10 5.73
N MET A 143 16.09 -3.07 5.60
CA MET A 143 15.42 -3.01 4.30
C MET A 143 15.29 -1.60 3.73
N GLN A 144 15.06 -0.60 4.60
CA GLN A 144 14.71 0.77 4.21
C GLN A 144 15.64 1.40 3.15
N PRO A 145 16.96 1.22 3.20
CA PRO A 145 17.86 1.83 2.20
C PRO A 145 17.55 1.46 0.75
N ASN A 146 17.03 0.25 0.47
CA ASN A 146 16.67 -0.17 -0.88
C ASN A 146 15.42 0.56 -1.42
N PHE A 147 14.59 1.11 -0.53
CA PHE A 147 13.31 1.74 -0.87
C PHE A 147 13.35 3.27 -0.76
N MET A 148 14.51 3.85 -0.50
CA MET A 148 14.68 5.31 -0.48
C MET A 148 14.59 5.90 -1.89
N PRO A 149 14.22 7.19 -2.05
CA PRO A 149 14.00 7.80 -3.37
C PRO A 149 15.17 7.62 -4.35
N LYS A 150 16.42 7.82 -3.91
CA LYS A 150 17.60 7.73 -4.77
C LYS A 150 17.84 6.32 -5.34
N PRO A 151 17.90 5.23 -4.54
CA PRO A 151 17.95 3.86 -5.07
C PRO A 151 16.77 3.52 -5.97
N VAL A 152 15.56 3.95 -5.61
CA VAL A 152 14.37 3.69 -6.42
C VAL A 152 14.45 4.36 -7.81
N GLN A 153 15.00 5.56 -7.91
CA GLN A 153 15.24 6.22 -9.20
C GLN A 153 16.16 5.41 -10.12
N ALA A 154 17.14 4.69 -9.55
CA ALA A 154 18.02 3.82 -10.33
C ALA A 154 17.30 2.62 -10.97
N PHE A 155 16.12 2.24 -10.47
CA PHE A 155 15.31 1.17 -11.07
C PHE A 155 14.47 1.62 -12.26
N VAL A 156 14.31 2.93 -12.52
CA VAL A 156 13.47 3.43 -13.63
C VAL A 156 13.82 2.80 -14.96
N PRO A 157 15.09 2.70 -15.40
CA PRO A 157 15.44 2.03 -16.66
C PRO A 157 15.02 0.57 -16.69
N SER A 158 15.22 -0.18 -15.59
CA SER A 158 14.83 -1.59 -15.51
C SER A 158 13.30 -1.74 -15.56
N ILE A 159 12.56 -0.89 -14.84
CA ILE A 159 11.10 -0.89 -14.85
C ILE A 159 10.59 -0.57 -16.27
N ALA A 160 11.15 0.44 -16.93
CA ALA A 160 10.78 0.82 -18.28
C ALA A 160 11.09 -0.30 -19.32
N ALA A 161 12.24 -0.94 -19.20
CA ALA A 161 12.60 -2.08 -20.06
C ALA A 161 11.63 -3.25 -19.85
N THR A 162 11.29 -3.58 -18.61
CA THR A 162 10.33 -4.63 -18.25
C THR A 162 8.94 -4.32 -18.80
N ALA A 163 8.45 -3.10 -18.58
CA ALA A 163 7.17 -2.66 -19.13
C ALA A 163 7.17 -2.68 -20.66
N GLY A 164 8.27 -2.24 -21.29
CA GLY A 164 8.43 -2.29 -22.74
C GLY A 164 8.36 -3.70 -23.30
N HIS A 165 9.02 -4.66 -22.65
CA HIS A 165 8.99 -6.08 -23.02
C HIS A 165 7.58 -6.67 -22.87
N ALA A 166 6.92 -6.42 -21.74
CA ALA A 166 5.56 -6.89 -21.51
C ALA A 166 4.56 -6.32 -22.54
N LEU A 167 4.61 -5.00 -22.77
CA LEU A 167 3.73 -4.33 -23.73
C LEU A 167 3.98 -4.73 -25.20
N ALA A 168 5.18 -5.17 -25.54
CA ALA A 168 5.48 -5.70 -26.88
C ALA A 168 4.76 -7.03 -27.16
N GLN A 169 4.30 -7.73 -26.12
CA GLN A 169 3.53 -8.97 -26.22
C GLN A 169 2.01 -8.73 -26.23
N TRP A 170 1.56 -7.51 -25.98
CA TRP A 170 0.15 -7.17 -26.06
C TRP A 170 -0.28 -7.08 -27.52
N PRO A 171 -1.49 -7.56 -27.88
CA PRO A 171 -2.01 -7.40 -29.23
C PRO A 171 -2.25 -5.93 -29.54
N ALA A 172 -2.13 -5.55 -30.81
CA ALA A 172 -2.45 -4.18 -31.20
C ALA A 172 -3.92 -3.84 -30.93
N HIS A 173 -4.83 -4.79 -31.23
CA HIS A 173 -6.27 -4.66 -30.97
C HIS A 173 -6.79 -5.90 -30.26
N ASP A 174 -7.60 -5.69 -29.22
CA ASP A 174 -8.40 -6.74 -28.58
C ASP A 174 -9.64 -6.09 -27.94
N ALA A 175 -10.81 -6.63 -28.20
CA ALA A 175 -12.06 -6.13 -27.64
C ALA A 175 -12.30 -6.57 -26.18
N HIS A 176 -11.57 -7.60 -25.70
CA HIS A 176 -11.73 -8.19 -24.39
C HIS A 176 -10.40 -8.63 -23.77
N TRP A 177 -9.39 -7.76 -23.88
CA TRP A 177 -8.04 -8.02 -23.36
C TRP A 177 -8.06 -8.23 -21.83
N PRO A 178 -7.47 -9.33 -21.31
CA PRO A 178 -7.44 -9.63 -19.88
C PRO A 178 -6.47 -8.70 -19.13
N ILE A 179 -6.83 -7.43 -19.03
CA ILE A 179 -5.98 -6.36 -18.51
C ILE A 179 -5.47 -6.62 -17.10
N GLU A 180 -6.29 -7.19 -16.22
CA GLU A 180 -5.90 -7.51 -14.84
C GLU A 180 -4.75 -8.53 -14.79
N SER A 181 -4.84 -9.62 -15.57
CA SER A 181 -3.78 -10.64 -15.61
C SER A 181 -2.49 -10.08 -16.24
N ALA A 182 -2.64 -9.28 -17.31
CA ALA A 182 -1.49 -8.63 -17.96
C ALA A 182 -0.75 -7.68 -17.01
N LEU A 183 -1.48 -6.86 -16.24
CA LEU A 183 -0.89 -5.95 -15.25
C LEU A 183 -0.32 -6.70 -14.04
N THR A 184 -0.94 -7.81 -13.63
CA THR A 184 -0.42 -8.66 -12.55
C THR A 184 0.92 -9.29 -12.95
N SER A 185 1.01 -9.82 -14.18
CA SER A 185 2.26 -10.40 -14.71
C SER A 185 3.35 -9.34 -14.83
N LEU A 186 3.01 -8.13 -15.29
CA LEU A 186 3.94 -7.01 -15.37
C LEU A 186 4.50 -6.65 -13.98
N ALA A 187 3.62 -6.46 -12.98
CA ALA A 187 4.05 -6.11 -11.62
C ALA A 187 4.91 -7.20 -10.99
N MET A 188 4.59 -8.49 -11.23
CA MET A 188 5.44 -9.60 -10.78
C MET A 188 6.83 -9.54 -11.41
N ASP A 189 6.93 -9.28 -12.72
CA ASP A 189 8.23 -9.25 -13.39
C ASP A 189 9.06 -8.03 -12.96
N VAL A 190 8.42 -6.88 -12.72
CA VAL A 190 9.10 -5.70 -12.18
C VAL A 190 9.69 -5.97 -10.80
N ILE A 191 8.91 -6.55 -9.87
CA ILE A 191 9.41 -6.81 -8.51
C ILE A 191 10.53 -7.86 -8.53
N MET A 192 10.42 -8.89 -9.37
CA MET A 192 11.47 -9.89 -9.53
C MET A 192 12.77 -9.26 -10.05
N ARG A 193 12.71 -8.42 -11.05
CA ARG A 193 13.90 -7.77 -11.62
C ARG A 193 14.52 -6.72 -10.69
N THR A 194 13.69 -5.97 -9.98
CA THR A 194 14.19 -4.90 -9.09
C THR A 194 14.70 -5.41 -7.75
N MET A 195 14.08 -6.47 -7.20
CA MET A 195 14.43 -6.97 -5.85
C MET A 195 15.33 -8.21 -5.87
N PHE A 196 15.30 -8.98 -6.98
CA PHE A 196 16.05 -10.24 -7.09
C PHE A 196 16.97 -10.29 -8.31
N SER A 197 16.96 -9.26 -9.16
CA SER A 197 17.75 -9.19 -10.41
C SER A 197 17.48 -10.38 -11.37
N ASP A 198 16.25 -10.92 -11.34
CA ASP A 198 15.81 -12.04 -12.15
C ASP A 198 14.42 -11.80 -12.73
N ALA A 199 14.03 -12.59 -13.72
CA ALA A 199 12.70 -12.54 -14.34
C ALA A 199 11.81 -13.64 -13.78
N ILE A 200 10.50 -13.37 -13.64
CA ILE A 200 9.55 -14.42 -13.25
C ILE A 200 9.32 -15.44 -14.37
N GLY A 201 9.40 -15.01 -15.61
CA GLY A 201 9.28 -15.85 -16.80
C GLY A 201 8.00 -16.68 -16.84
N ALA A 202 8.10 -17.95 -17.24
CA ALA A 202 6.97 -18.89 -17.33
C ALA A 202 6.25 -19.16 -16.00
N ASN A 203 6.87 -18.82 -14.87
CA ASN A 203 6.28 -19.05 -13.55
C ASN A 203 5.18 -18.02 -13.20
N ALA A 204 5.01 -16.94 -13.96
CA ALA A 204 4.08 -15.85 -13.64
C ALA A 204 2.64 -16.35 -13.43
N ARG A 205 2.10 -17.16 -14.36
CA ARG A 205 0.73 -17.70 -14.25
C ARG A 205 0.54 -18.60 -13.06
N VAL A 206 1.52 -19.44 -12.76
CA VAL A 206 1.47 -20.37 -11.63
C VAL A 206 1.56 -19.60 -10.31
N ALA A 207 2.42 -18.60 -10.23
CA ALA A 207 2.54 -17.71 -9.09
C ALA A 207 1.25 -16.89 -8.88
N GLU A 208 0.64 -16.33 -9.94
CA GLU A 208 -0.64 -15.62 -9.87
C GLU A 208 -1.75 -16.49 -9.27
N ALA A 209 -1.90 -17.72 -9.78
CA ALA A 209 -2.91 -18.66 -9.27
C ALA A 209 -2.65 -19.01 -7.78
N ALA A 210 -1.39 -19.17 -7.39
CA ALA A 210 -1.00 -19.43 -6.01
C ALA A 210 -1.35 -18.24 -5.10
N VAL A 211 -1.01 -17.01 -5.50
CA VAL A 211 -1.33 -15.79 -4.77
C VAL A 211 -2.82 -15.62 -4.58
N ARG A 212 -3.63 -15.80 -5.63
CA ARG A 212 -5.11 -15.74 -5.55
C ARG A 212 -5.67 -16.75 -4.54
N THR A 213 -5.16 -17.98 -4.55
CA THR A 213 -5.57 -19.03 -3.62
C THR A 213 -5.24 -18.68 -2.17
N ILE A 214 -4.04 -18.17 -1.94
CA ILE A 214 -3.57 -17.76 -0.60
C ILE A 214 -4.36 -16.57 -0.09
N SER A 215 -4.59 -15.54 -0.92
CA SER A 215 -5.33 -14.34 -0.53
C SER A 215 -6.78 -14.66 -0.18
N ALA A 216 -7.45 -15.54 -0.94
CA ALA A 216 -8.80 -16.00 -0.62
C ALA A 216 -8.84 -16.79 0.70
N ALA A 217 -7.87 -17.68 0.93
CA ALA A 217 -7.77 -18.43 2.17
C ALA A 217 -7.49 -17.52 3.38
N ALA A 218 -6.57 -16.56 3.24
CA ALA A 218 -6.25 -15.58 4.29
C ALA A 218 -7.48 -14.74 4.66
N ASN A 219 -8.23 -14.26 3.67
CA ASN A 219 -9.47 -13.52 3.91
C ASN A 219 -10.50 -14.35 4.69
N ALA A 220 -10.70 -15.61 4.33
CA ALA A 220 -11.60 -16.53 5.04
C ALA A 220 -11.16 -16.75 6.50
N GLU A 221 -9.86 -16.93 6.75
CA GLU A 221 -9.29 -17.21 8.07
C GLU A 221 -9.46 -16.04 9.07
N PHE A 222 -9.68 -14.81 8.60
CA PHE A 222 -10.03 -13.69 9.49
C PHE A 222 -11.38 -13.89 10.20
N TYR A 223 -12.28 -14.67 9.64
CA TYR A 223 -13.64 -14.88 10.15
C TYR A 223 -13.89 -16.29 10.69
N GLN A 224 -12.98 -17.24 10.46
CA GLN A 224 -13.10 -18.62 10.91
C GLN A 224 -12.56 -18.80 12.34
N PRO A 225 -12.99 -19.85 13.08
CA PRO A 225 -12.36 -20.22 14.34
C PRO A 225 -10.86 -20.45 14.16
N ALA A 226 -10.07 -19.97 15.11
CA ALA A 226 -8.62 -19.81 14.98
C ALA A 226 -7.79 -21.09 14.81
N ASN A 227 -8.35 -22.29 15.03
CA ASN A 227 -7.61 -23.50 15.29
C ASN A 227 -8.00 -24.70 14.40
N ALA A 228 -8.46 -24.45 13.16
CA ALA A 228 -8.64 -25.55 12.23
C ALA A 228 -7.25 -26.14 11.87
N PRO A 229 -7.02 -27.46 12.10
CA PRO A 229 -5.74 -28.10 11.80
C PRO A 229 -5.36 -27.97 10.32
N ASP A 230 -4.06 -27.93 10.02
CA ASP A 230 -3.57 -27.72 8.63
C ASP A 230 -3.79 -28.91 7.72
N TRP A 231 -4.03 -30.12 8.27
CA TRP A 231 -4.37 -31.34 7.51
C TRP A 231 -5.79 -31.34 6.95
N MET A 232 -6.64 -30.38 7.34
CA MET A 232 -8.02 -30.30 6.86
C MET A 232 -8.08 -30.20 5.32
N PRO A 233 -8.98 -30.95 4.64
CA PRO A 233 -9.03 -31.03 3.19
C PRO A 233 -9.11 -29.68 2.47
N TRP A 234 -9.84 -28.72 3.04
CA TRP A 234 -9.98 -27.37 2.47
C TRP A 234 -8.70 -26.51 2.57
N LYS A 235 -7.75 -26.87 3.43
CA LYS A 235 -6.45 -26.20 3.52
C LYS A 235 -5.41 -26.75 2.54
N ARG A 236 -5.66 -27.89 1.90
CA ARG A 236 -4.71 -28.50 0.94
C ARG A 236 -4.39 -27.60 -0.25
N GLY A 237 -5.38 -26.85 -0.75
CA GLY A 237 -5.17 -25.86 -1.81
C GLY A 237 -4.18 -24.78 -1.41
N LYS A 238 -4.35 -24.21 -0.21
CA LYS A 238 -3.43 -23.22 0.36
C LYS A 238 -2.02 -23.79 0.56
N ALA A 239 -1.90 -25.01 1.09
CA ALA A 239 -0.60 -25.65 1.30
C ALA A 239 0.17 -25.83 -0.02
N ARG A 240 -0.51 -26.28 -1.10
CA ARG A 240 0.10 -26.38 -2.44
C ARG A 240 0.52 -25.03 -2.98
N ALA A 241 -0.32 -24.01 -2.83
CA ALA A 241 -0.03 -22.66 -3.27
C ALA A 241 1.17 -22.07 -2.52
N LEU A 242 1.26 -22.28 -1.21
CA LEU A 242 2.44 -21.90 -0.41
C LEU A 242 3.72 -22.62 -0.89
N ALA A 243 3.63 -23.92 -1.18
CA ALA A 243 4.78 -24.67 -1.70
C ALA A 243 5.29 -24.10 -3.04
N VAL A 244 4.38 -23.66 -3.93
CA VAL A 244 4.75 -22.99 -5.18
C VAL A 244 5.54 -21.70 -4.91
N LEU A 245 5.04 -20.83 -4.04
CA LEU A 245 5.68 -19.55 -3.76
C LEU A 245 7.00 -19.73 -2.99
N ASN A 246 7.04 -20.62 -2.00
CA ASN A 246 8.28 -20.94 -1.28
C ASN A 246 9.33 -21.45 -2.26
N GLY A 247 8.97 -22.40 -3.14
CA GLY A 247 9.89 -22.90 -4.17
C GLY A 247 10.37 -21.84 -5.16
N LEU A 248 9.57 -20.79 -5.43
CA LEU A 248 10.01 -19.64 -6.22
C LEU A 248 11.11 -18.85 -5.50
N ILE A 249 10.89 -18.51 -4.23
CA ILE A 249 11.86 -17.73 -3.44
C ILE A 249 13.10 -18.56 -3.11
N ASP A 250 12.95 -19.84 -2.74
CA ASP A 250 14.07 -20.74 -2.45
C ASP A 250 15.01 -20.87 -3.64
N ARG A 251 14.48 -20.99 -4.87
CA ARG A 251 15.33 -21.02 -6.07
C ARG A 251 16.17 -19.76 -6.22
N GLN A 252 15.60 -18.58 -5.91
CA GLN A 252 16.35 -17.32 -5.97
C GLN A 252 17.46 -17.26 -4.92
N LEU A 253 17.17 -17.73 -3.70
CA LEU A 253 18.17 -17.80 -2.62
C LEU A 253 19.32 -18.73 -2.99
N HIS A 254 19.03 -19.98 -3.40
CA HIS A 254 20.03 -20.97 -3.74
C HIS A 254 20.87 -20.52 -4.93
N ALA A 255 20.24 -20.08 -6.02
CA ALA A 255 20.95 -19.58 -7.19
C ALA A 255 21.93 -18.43 -6.85
N ARG A 256 21.56 -17.55 -5.90
CA ARG A 256 22.42 -16.47 -5.45
C ARG A 256 23.55 -16.96 -4.56
N LEU A 257 23.31 -17.94 -3.69
CA LEU A 257 24.32 -18.52 -2.81
C LEU A 257 25.37 -19.34 -3.56
N ASP A 258 25.01 -19.93 -4.71
CA ASP A 258 25.91 -20.68 -5.58
C ASP A 258 26.92 -19.79 -6.31
N VAL A 259 26.69 -18.46 -6.33
CA VAL A 259 27.60 -17.49 -6.94
C VAL A 259 28.47 -16.82 -5.84
N PRO A 260 29.79 -16.63 -6.08
CA PRO A 260 30.63 -15.87 -5.16
C PRO A 260 30.11 -14.44 -4.91
N GLU A 261 30.25 -13.93 -3.70
CA GLU A 261 29.66 -12.65 -3.28
C GLU A 261 30.06 -11.45 -4.15
N HIS A 262 31.29 -11.46 -4.67
CA HIS A 262 31.76 -10.39 -5.57
C HIS A 262 30.98 -10.31 -6.89
N GLY A 263 30.29 -11.38 -7.27
CA GLY A 263 29.41 -11.44 -8.44
C GLY A 263 27.94 -11.10 -8.14
N TRP A 264 27.60 -10.77 -6.89
CA TRP A 264 26.22 -10.46 -6.54
C TRP A 264 25.81 -9.06 -7.04
N PRO A 265 24.66 -8.92 -7.67
CA PRO A 265 24.09 -7.62 -8.02
C PRO A 265 23.73 -6.81 -6.77
N ASP A 266 23.59 -5.51 -6.94
CA ASP A 266 23.14 -4.61 -5.85
C ASP A 266 21.61 -4.57 -5.77
N ASP A 267 21.03 -5.63 -5.21
CA ASP A 267 19.59 -5.81 -5.02
C ASP A 267 19.24 -6.16 -3.56
N LEU A 268 17.94 -6.26 -3.27
CA LEU A 268 17.45 -6.57 -1.93
C LEU A 268 17.94 -7.94 -1.46
N LEU A 269 17.87 -8.96 -2.30
CA LEU A 269 18.28 -10.32 -1.96
C LEU A 269 19.76 -10.37 -1.56
N SER A 270 20.64 -9.78 -2.36
CA SER A 270 22.09 -9.72 -2.07
C SER A 270 22.36 -9.00 -0.75
N ARG A 271 21.64 -7.90 -0.49
CA ARG A 271 21.78 -7.16 0.77
C ARG A 271 21.38 -8.02 1.98
N LEU A 272 20.25 -8.71 1.91
CA LEU A 272 19.78 -9.57 3.01
C LEU A 272 20.72 -10.77 3.21
N LEU A 273 21.27 -11.35 2.15
CA LEU A 273 22.26 -12.43 2.25
C LEU A 273 23.60 -11.97 2.83
N ARG A 274 24.02 -10.71 2.58
CA ARG A 274 25.20 -10.13 3.26
C ARG A 274 24.96 -9.99 4.77
N LEU A 275 23.75 -9.60 5.19
CA LEU A 275 23.39 -9.56 6.60
C LEU A 275 23.40 -10.97 7.21
N HIS A 276 22.88 -11.97 6.51
CA HIS A 276 22.99 -13.37 6.93
C HIS A 276 24.44 -13.81 7.12
N ARG A 277 25.32 -13.52 6.19
CA ARG A 277 26.75 -13.87 6.30
C ARG A 277 27.44 -13.17 7.47
N ALA A 278 27.10 -11.90 7.72
CA ALA A 278 27.67 -11.12 8.81
C ALA A 278 27.19 -11.59 10.19
N ASP A 279 25.91 -11.94 10.32
CA ASP A 279 25.31 -12.44 11.58
C ASP A 279 24.20 -13.45 11.29
N PRO A 280 24.55 -14.76 11.13
CA PRO A 280 23.54 -15.80 10.87
C PRO A 280 22.57 -16.05 12.02
N ARG A 281 22.89 -15.60 13.24
CA ARG A 281 21.99 -15.76 14.41
C ARG A 281 20.84 -14.76 14.36
N THR A 282 21.14 -13.51 14.09
CA THR A 282 20.12 -12.44 13.96
C THR A 282 19.39 -12.53 12.61
N TRP A 283 20.10 -12.93 11.55
CA TRP A 283 19.58 -13.07 10.19
C TRP A 283 19.73 -14.51 9.66
N PRO A 284 19.03 -15.51 10.23
CA PRO A 284 19.04 -16.85 9.65
C PRO A 284 18.46 -16.83 8.23
N LEU A 285 18.80 -17.81 7.38
CA LEU A 285 18.29 -17.90 6.00
C LEU A 285 16.76 -17.85 5.93
N GLN A 286 16.07 -18.40 6.94
CA GLN A 286 14.62 -18.29 7.03
C GLN A 286 14.16 -16.82 7.16
N ALA A 287 14.88 -15.97 7.89
CA ALA A 287 14.55 -14.55 7.97
C ALA A 287 14.76 -13.85 6.62
N VAL A 288 15.79 -14.21 5.86
CA VAL A 288 16.00 -13.71 4.49
C VAL A 288 14.85 -14.15 3.59
N HIS A 289 14.48 -15.43 3.63
CA HIS A 289 13.33 -15.97 2.89
C HIS A 289 12.04 -15.21 3.20
N ASP A 290 11.73 -14.99 4.49
CA ASP A 290 10.51 -14.29 4.92
C ASP A 290 10.44 -12.84 4.40
N GLU A 291 11.56 -12.11 4.42
CA GLU A 291 11.62 -10.75 3.86
C GLU A 291 11.48 -10.76 2.34
N CYS A 292 12.13 -11.70 1.64
CA CYS A 292 12.01 -11.87 0.19
C CYS A 292 10.57 -12.22 -0.22
N MET A 293 9.93 -13.16 0.46
CA MET A 293 8.53 -13.51 0.24
C MET A 293 7.61 -12.30 0.45
N THR A 294 7.87 -11.53 1.50
CA THR A 294 7.11 -10.31 1.79
C THR A 294 7.32 -9.24 0.73
N ALA A 295 8.54 -8.99 0.30
CA ALA A 295 8.84 -8.04 -0.76
C ALA A 295 8.17 -8.44 -2.07
N PHE A 296 8.21 -9.73 -2.45
CA PHE A 296 7.54 -10.24 -3.63
C PHE A 296 6.02 -10.03 -3.57
N LEU A 297 5.36 -10.51 -2.50
CA LEU A 297 3.89 -10.45 -2.39
C LEU A 297 3.37 -9.03 -2.24
N ALA A 298 3.92 -8.26 -1.29
CA ALA A 298 3.46 -6.91 -1.04
C ALA A 298 3.79 -5.95 -2.21
N GLY A 299 4.88 -6.21 -2.93
CA GLY A 299 5.33 -5.38 -4.04
C GLY A 299 4.47 -5.53 -5.28
N HIS A 300 4.14 -6.74 -5.71
CA HIS A 300 3.38 -6.91 -6.95
C HIS A 300 1.87 -6.82 -6.76
N GLU A 301 1.30 -7.40 -5.69
CA GLU A 301 -0.15 -7.53 -5.56
C GLU A 301 -0.86 -6.18 -5.41
N THR A 302 -0.28 -5.25 -4.64
CA THR A 302 -0.86 -3.92 -4.42
C THR A 302 -0.73 -3.03 -5.65
N VAL A 303 0.41 -3.08 -6.35
CA VAL A 303 0.65 -2.35 -7.60
C VAL A 303 -0.27 -2.86 -8.70
N ALA A 304 -0.37 -4.19 -8.88
CA ALA A 304 -1.27 -4.80 -9.85
C ALA A 304 -2.74 -4.41 -9.60
N ALA A 305 -3.21 -4.42 -8.33
CA ALA A 305 -4.55 -4.00 -7.98
C ALA A 305 -4.79 -2.51 -8.32
N THR A 306 -3.84 -1.64 -7.98
CA THR A 306 -3.94 -0.21 -8.27
C THR A 306 -3.94 0.07 -9.78
N LEU A 307 -3.03 -0.55 -10.55
CA LEU A 307 -2.98 -0.40 -12.00
C LEU A 307 -4.23 -0.98 -12.69
N THR A 308 -4.82 -2.04 -12.15
CA THR A 308 -6.09 -2.59 -12.66
C THR A 308 -7.22 -1.58 -12.51
N TRP A 309 -7.38 -0.97 -11.33
CA TRP A 309 -8.37 0.08 -11.11
C TRP A 309 -8.05 1.36 -11.89
N TRP A 310 -6.78 1.69 -12.05
CA TRP A 310 -6.37 2.82 -12.89
C TRP A 310 -6.74 2.58 -14.36
N ALA A 311 -6.49 1.40 -14.89
CA ALA A 311 -6.86 1.06 -16.27
C ALA A 311 -8.39 1.14 -16.47
N TRP A 312 -9.17 0.67 -15.48
CA TRP A 312 -10.62 0.86 -15.48
C TRP A 312 -11.01 2.34 -15.51
N ASN A 313 -10.43 3.15 -14.62
CA ASN A 313 -10.72 4.58 -14.55
C ASN A 313 -10.36 5.30 -15.85
N MET A 314 -9.22 4.96 -16.47
CA MET A 314 -8.84 5.54 -17.78
C MET A 314 -9.83 5.14 -18.87
N ALA A 315 -10.23 3.88 -18.92
CA ALA A 315 -11.21 3.40 -19.90
C ALA A 315 -12.60 4.04 -19.72
N ALA A 316 -13.01 4.23 -18.47
CA ALA A 316 -14.32 4.80 -18.13
C ALA A 316 -14.37 6.35 -18.25
N HIS A 317 -13.21 7.03 -18.28
CA HIS A 317 -13.10 8.50 -18.35
C HIS A 317 -12.19 8.92 -19.51
N PRO A 318 -12.68 8.87 -20.77
CA PRO A 318 -11.87 9.14 -21.97
C PRO A 318 -11.19 10.52 -21.97
N ALA A 319 -11.82 11.54 -21.40
CA ALA A 319 -11.24 12.89 -21.30
C ALA A 319 -10.00 12.90 -20.39
N ALA A 320 -10.05 12.24 -19.23
CA ALA A 320 -8.91 12.12 -18.34
C ALA A 320 -7.79 11.28 -18.97
N GLN A 321 -8.15 10.21 -19.70
CA GLN A 321 -7.19 9.40 -20.45
C GLN A 321 -6.50 10.24 -21.55
N ALA A 322 -7.24 11.07 -22.28
CA ALA A 322 -6.69 11.94 -23.32
C ALA A 322 -5.71 12.95 -22.70
N ALA A 323 -6.12 13.66 -21.63
CA ALA A 323 -5.27 14.64 -20.95
C ALA A 323 -3.96 14.00 -20.42
N ALA A 324 -4.05 12.81 -19.81
CA ALA A 324 -2.87 12.09 -19.35
C ALA A 324 -1.97 11.66 -20.50
N ARG A 325 -2.54 11.24 -21.62
CA ARG A 325 -1.79 10.86 -22.84
C ARG A 325 -1.08 12.07 -23.44
N ASP A 326 -1.75 13.21 -23.55
CA ASP A 326 -1.18 14.45 -24.10
C ASP A 326 0.01 14.90 -23.25
N GLU A 327 -0.07 14.80 -21.92
CA GLU A 327 1.06 15.04 -21.03
C GLU A 327 2.21 14.05 -21.33
N VAL A 328 1.91 12.75 -21.42
CA VAL A 328 2.90 11.70 -21.68
C VAL A 328 3.60 11.93 -23.03
N VAL A 329 2.86 12.25 -24.09
CA VAL A 329 3.42 12.54 -25.42
C VAL A 329 4.32 13.77 -25.35
N ARG A 330 3.86 14.86 -24.74
CA ARG A 330 4.61 16.11 -24.61
C ARG A 330 5.90 15.93 -23.78
N VAL A 331 5.85 15.16 -22.69
CA VAL A 331 7.01 14.98 -21.80
C VAL A 331 8.00 13.95 -22.34
N LEU A 332 7.53 12.85 -22.90
CA LEU A 332 8.38 11.74 -23.29
C LEU A 332 8.77 11.74 -24.79
N GLY A 333 7.97 12.35 -25.65
CA GLY A 333 8.24 12.37 -27.10
C GLY A 333 8.42 10.96 -27.69
N GLY A 334 7.62 9.98 -27.24
CA GLY A 334 7.72 8.59 -27.68
C GLY A 334 8.86 7.77 -27.05
N ARG A 335 9.71 8.39 -26.22
CA ARG A 335 10.83 7.71 -25.54
C ARG A 335 10.38 7.02 -24.25
N ALA A 336 11.19 6.09 -23.77
CA ALA A 336 10.96 5.47 -22.45
C ALA A 336 11.13 6.51 -21.32
N PRO A 337 10.35 6.41 -20.22
CA PRO A 337 10.51 7.27 -19.06
C PRO A 337 11.90 7.14 -18.42
N THR A 338 12.45 8.28 -17.99
CA THR A 338 13.64 8.37 -17.13
C THR A 338 13.24 8.87 -15.75
N ALA A 339 14.17 8.90 -14.79
CA ALA A 339 13.91 9.45 -13.47
C ALA A 339 13.40 10.90 -13.54
N ASP A 340 14.01 11.73 -14.40
CA ASP A 340 13.66 13.15 -14.56
C ASP A 340 12.30 13.33 -15.25
N THR A 341 12.09 12.64 -16.38
CA THR A 341 10.83 12.75 -17.13
C THR A 341 9.65 12.19 -16.33
N ARG A 342 9.87 11.13 -15.50
CA ARG A 342 8.83 10.62 -14.59
C ARG A 342 8.34 11.71 -13.63
N ALA A 343 9.23 12.52 -13.08
CA ALA A 343 8.86 13.59 -12.16
C ALA A 343 8.01 14.70 -12.84
N ALA A 344 8.09 14.83 -14.16
CA ALA A 344 7.32 15.80 -14.94
C ALA A 344 5.91 15.30 -15.32
N LEU A 345 5.59 14.01 -15.14
CA LEU A 345 4.29 13.40 -15.41
C LEU A 345 3.31 13.66 -14.25
N ARG A 346 2.93 14.92 -14.07
CA ARG A 346 2.13 15.37 -12.92
C ARG A 346 0.69 14.90 -13.01
N TYR A 347 0.00 15.15 -14.12
CA TYR A 347 -1.39 14.78 -14.29
C TYR A 347 -1.58 13.26 -14.29
N LEU A 348 -0.67 12.53 -14.95
CA LEU A 348 -0.65 11.08 -14.87
C LEU A 348 -0.53 10.58 -13.41
N THR A 349 0.33 11.22 -12.61
CA THR A 349 0.46 10.89 -11.18
C THR A 349 -0.84 11.17 -10.42
N GLN A 350 -1.51 12.30 -10.69
CA GLN A 350 -2.82 12.63 -10.11
C GLN A 350 -3.89 11.57 -10.45
N THR A 351 -3.87 11.00 -11.67
CA THR A 351 -4.79 9.91 -12.03
C THR A 351 -4.57 8.65 -11.19
N LEU A 352 -3.33 8.35 -10.84
CA LEU A 352 -2.97 7.24 -9.94
C LEU A 352 -3.38 7.53 -8.49
N GLU A 353 -3.16 8.76 -8.02
CA GLU A 353 -3.53 9.19 -6.68
C GLU A 353 -5.05 9.17 -6.49
N GLU A 354 -5.82 9.67 -7.46
CA GLU A 354 -7.28 9.59 -7.42
C GLU A 354 -7.78 8.14 -7.49
N THR A 355 -7.11 7.29 -8.26
CA THR A 355 -7.41 5.85 -8.27
C THR A 355 -7.18 5.23 -6.90
N MET A 356 -6.07 5.53 -6.22
CA MET A 356 -5.79 5.03 -4.88
C MET A 356 -6.73 5.62 -3.82
N ARG A 357 -7.29 6.80 -4.06
CA ARG A 357 -8.37 7.34 -3.22
C ARG A 357 -9.64 6.50 -3.36
N MET A 358 -10.08 6.28 -4.60
CA MET A 358 -11.33 5.56 -4.87
C MET A 358 -11.22 4.06 -4.55
N TYR A 359 -10.07 3.47 -4.87
CA TYR A 359 -9.82 2.03 -4.75
C TYR A 359 -8.46 1.76 -4.08
N PRO A 360 -8.29 2.12 -2.79
CA PRO A 360 -7.03 1.85 -2.09
C PRO A 360 -6.79 0.34 -2.06
N ALA A 361 -5.60 -0.11 -2.49
CA ALA A 361 -5.27 -1.53 -2.53
C ALA A 361 -5.41 -2.20 -1.15
N ALA A 362 -5.09 -1.46 -0.07
CA ALA A 362 -5.34 -1.87 1.32
C ALA A 362 -6.42 -0.97 1.94
N PRO A 363 -7.73 -1.28 1.73
CA PRO A 363 -8.83 -0.38 2.14
C PRO A 363 -9.01 -0.26 3.65
N ILE A 364 -8.44 -1.20 4.41
CA ILE A 364 -8.36 -1.17 5.86
C ILE A 364 -6.90 -1.41 6.24
N LEU A 365 -6.33 -0.52 7.04
CA LEU A 365 -4.99 -0.74 7.59
C LEU A 365 -4.99 -1.94 8.53
N ILE A 366 -3.87 -2.65 8.61
CA ILE A 366 -3.73 -3.76 9.57
C ILE A 366 -4.13 -3.26 10.95
N SER A 367 -5.13 -3.90 11.57
CA SER A 367 -5.69 -3.49 12.86
C SER A 367 -4.63 -3.42 13.96
N ARG A 368 -4.83 -2.51 14.90
CA ARG A 368 -3.90 -2.26 16.01
C ARG A 368 -4.54 -2.64 17.34
N ARG A 369 -3.77 -3.28 18.20
CA ARG A 369 -4.13 -3.59 19.58
C ARG A 369 -3.46 -2.61 20.51
N ALA A 370 -4.20 -2.00 21.43
CA ALA A 370 -3.63 -1.22 22.51
C ALA A 370 -2.86 -2.13 23.48
N SER A 371 -1.57 -1.90 23.67
CA SER A 371 -0.73 -2.59 24.65
C SER A 371 -0.85 -2.01 26.07
N ARG A 372 -1.28 -0.75 26.17
CA ARG A 372 -1.58 0.01 27.39
C ARG A 372 -2.83 0.87 27.15
N PRO A 373 -3.41 1.51 28.17
CA PRO A 373 -4.50 2.46 27.95
C PRO A 373 -4.13 3.56 26.98
N VAL A 374 -5.07 3.91 26.10
CA VAL A 374 -4.92 4.91 25.03
C VAL A 374 -6.00 5.98 25.18
N ALA A 375 -5.58 7.24 25.30
CA ALA A 375 -6.46 8.39 25.18
C ALA A 375 -6.57 8.77 23.70
N LEU A 376 -7.79 8.97 23.19
CA LEU A 376 -8.03 9.31 21.80
C LEU A 376 -9.24 10.26 21.70
N GLY A 377 -8.99 11.51 21.35
CA GLY A 377 -10.01 12.55 21.41
C GLY A 377 -10.64 12.64 22.80
N ALA A 378 -11.96 12.54 22.92
CA ALA A 378 -12.68 12.57 24.19
C ALA A 378 -12.74 11.20 24.91
N TRP A 379 -12.16 10.13 24.33
CA TRP A 379 -12.30 8.76 24.84
C TRP A 379 -11.03 8.26 25.52
N GLN A 380 -11.22 7.41 26.54
CA GLN A 380 -10.14 6.67 27.17
C GLN A 380 -10.39 5.18 27.00
N PHE A 381 -9.57 4.54 26.17
CA PHE A 381 -9.68 3.12 25.86
C PHE A 381 -8.75 2.30 26.75
N PRO A 382 -9.24 1.20 27.35
CA PRO A 382 -8.39 0.30 28.12
C PRO A 382 -7.37 -0.41 27.24
N ALA A 383 -6.32 -0.96 27.86
CA ALA A 383 -5.44 -1.91 27.20
C ALA A 383 -6.25 -3.03 26.55
N ARG A 384 -5.72 -3.63 25.48
CA ARG A 384 -6.36 -4.67 24.66
C ARG A 384 -7.50 -4.19 23.73
N THR A 385 -7.87 -2.92 23.74
CA THR A 385 -8.78 -2.38 22.73
C THR A 385 -8.20 -2.59 21.32
N LEU A 386 -9.02 -3.12 20.40
CA LEU A 386 -8.64 -3.31 18.99
C LEU A 386 -9.10 -2.12 18.17
N PHE A 387 -8.18 -1.43 17.50
CA PHE A 387 -8.51 -0.34 16.58
C PHE A 387 -8.54 -0.83 15.13
N MET A 388 -9.64 -0.54 14.44
CA MET A 388 -9.84 -0.79 13.01
C MET A 388 -9.86 0.55 12.26
N LEU A 389 -9.05 0.67 11.23
CA LEU A 389 -8.83 1.93 10.51
C LEU A 389 -9.18 1.74 9.03
N PRO A 390 -10.47 1.83 8.65
CA PRO A 390 -10.93 1.65 7.28
C PRO A 390 -10.69 2.93 6.47
N ILE A 391 -9.50 3.07 5.90
CA ILE A 391 -9.11 4.27 5.16
C ILE A 391 -9.99 4.52 3.93
N GLN A 392 -10.58 3.49 3.33
CA GLN A 392 -11.50 3.68 2.21
C GLN A 392 -12.72 4.51 2.61
N LEU A 393 -13.23 4.35 3.82
CA LEU A 393 -14.36 5.15 4.29
C LEU A 393 -13.96 6.64 4.38
N MET A 394 -12.74 6.91 4.85
CA MET A 394 -12.20 8.26 4.92
C MET A 394 -12.00 8.86 3.52
N HIS A 395 -11.46 8.06 2.59
CA HIS A 395 -11.25 8.44 1.19
C HIS A 395 -12.57 8.69 0.43
N HIS A 396 -13.70 8.15 0.90
CA HIS A 396 -15.03 8.35 0.32
C HIS A 396 -15.92 9.30 1.14
N ASP A 397 -15.35 10.00 2.11
CA ASP A 397 -16.09 10.96 2.93
C ASP A 397 -16.19 12.32 2.23
N ALA A 398 -17.42 12.76 1.97
CA ALA A 398 -17.69 14.02 1.29
C ALA A 398 -17.19 15.25 2.06
N ARG A 399 -16.96 15.14 3.36
CA ARG A 399 -16.36 16.21 4.17
C ARG A 399 -14.92 16.54 3.74
N TRP A 400 -14.18 15.54 3.28
CA TRP A 400 -12.78 15.66 2.88
C TRP A 400 -12.60 15.64 1.37
N PHE A 401 -13.48 14.90 0.68
CA PHE A 401 -13.46 14.73 -0.77
C PHE A 401 -14.86 15.01 -1.35
N PRO A 402 -15.18 16.27 -1.64
CA PRO A 402 -16.48 16.62 -2.27
C PRO A 402 -16.72 15.76 -3.52
N GLU A 403 -17.95 15.28 -3.73
CA GLU A 403 -18.31 14.34 -4.79
C GLU A 403 -17.39 13.09 -4.81
N PRO A 404 -17.35 12.31 -3.72
CA PRO A 404 -16.34 11.26 -3.53
C PRO A 404 -16.48 10.10 -4.53
N ALA A 405 -17.61 9.93 -5.18
CA ALA A 405 -17.83 8.93 -6.22
C ALA A 405 -17.30 9.36 -7.60
N ALA A 406 -17.05 10.65 -7.82
CA ALA A 406 -16.53 11.16 -9.09
C ALA A 406 -15.00 10.96 -9.16
N PHE A 407 -14.53 10.45 -10.32
CA PHE A 407 -13.10 10.37 -10.64
C PHE A 407 -12.61 11.75 -11.09
N ARG A 408 -11.84 12.42 -10.24
CA ARG A 408 -11.37 13.79 -10.44
C ARG A 408 -9.89 13.90 -10.06
N PRO A 409 -8.95 13.60 -10.99
CA PRO A 409 -7.51 13.69 -10.75
C PRO A 409 -7.06 15.06 -10.25
N GLU A 410 -7.76 16.12 -10.67
CA GLU A 410 -7.46 17.52 -10.34
C GLU A 410 -7.50 17.81 -8.83
N ARG A 411 -8.09 16.91 -8.02
CA ARG A 411 -8.05 17.00 -6.53
C ARG A 411 -6.63 16.99 -5.97
N PHE A 412 -5.71 16.40 -6.73
CA PHE A 412 -4.29 16.28 -6.37
C PHE A 412 -3.42 17.29 -7.12
N GLY A 413 -4.03 18.26 -7.81
CA GLY A 413 -3.33 19.35 -8.47
C GLY A 413 -2.81 20.41 -7.49
N ASP A 414 -1.82 21.16 -7.92
CA ASP A 414 -1.18 22.20 -7.10
C ASP A 414 -2.18 23.32 -6.70
N ASP A 415 -3.20 23.59 -7.54
CA ASP A 415 -4.23 24.61 -7.31
C ASP A 415 -5.47 24.05 -6.56
N ALA A 416 -5.49 22.77 -6.23
CA ALA A 416 -6.59 22.17 -5.52
C ALA A 416 -6.63 22.55 -4.03
N PRO A 417 -7.80 22.58 -3.39
CA PRO A 417 -7.89 22.73 -1.94
C PRO A 417 -7.07 21.66 -1.22
N ALA A 418 -6.31 22.08 -0.20
CA ALA A 418 -5.45 21.16 0.55
C ALA A 418 -6.26 20.04 1.22
N ILE A 419 -5.91 18.80 0.95
CA ILE A 419 -6.50 17.64 1.61
C ILE A 419 -6.04 17.63 3.09
N PRO A 420 -6.94 17.52 4.06
CA PRO A 420 -6.57 17.49 5.47
C PRO A 420 -5.60 16.35 5.77
N ARG A 421 -4.60 16.62 6.61
CA ARG A 421 -3.61 15.62 7.00
C ARG A 421 -4.29 14.44 7.69
N GLY A 422 -4.08 13.26 7.16
CA GLY A 422 -4.70 12.02 7.65
C GLY A 422 -5.95 11.60 6.90
N ALA A 423 -6.51 12.44 6.02
CA ALA A 423 -7.68 12.07 5.21
C ALA A 423 -7.31 11.18 4.01
N TYR A 424 -6.08 11.29 3.49
CA TYR A 424 -5.58 10.48 2.37
C TYR A 424 -4.38 9.65 2.82
N LEU A 425 -4.55 8.35 2.93
CA LEU A 425 -3.57 7.42 3.52
C LEU A 425 -3.38 6.13 2.69
N PRO A 426 -3.19 6.17 1.37
CA PRO A 426 -3.07 4.95 0.56
C PRO A 426 -1.86 4.08 0.97
N PHE A 427 -0.83 4.68 1.56
CA PHE A 427 0.36 4.02 2.06
C PHE A 427 0.43 3.97 3.60
N GLY A 428 -0.64 4.37 4.28
CA GLY A 428 -0.65 4.55 5.73
C GLY A 428 0.16 5.77 6.19
N THR A 429 0.47 5.85 7.48
CA THR A 429 1.25 6.95 8.08
C THR A 429 1.98 6.50 9.33
N GLY A 430 2.87 7.37 9.85
CA GLY A 430 3.67 7.11 11.04
C GLY A 430 4.85 6.16 10.79
N PRO A 431 5.44 5.62 11.85
CA PRO A 431 6.63 4.76 11.75
C PRO A 431 6.42 3.49 10.90
N ARG A 432 5.16 3.05 10.77
CA ARG A 432 4.75 1.86 10.00
C ARG A 432 4.22 2.21 8.60
N VAL A 433 4.51 3.41 8.08
CA VAL A 433 4.20 3.78 6.69
C VAL A 433 4.81 2.77 5.72
N CYS A 434 4.16 2.57 4.57
CA CYS A 434 4.61 1.62 3.56
C CYS A 434 6.09 1.86 3.20
N LEU A 435 6.89 0.80 3.27
CA LEU A 435 8.30 0.84 2.95
C LEU A 435 8.52 1.07 1.45
N GLY A 436 7.68 0.43 0.62
CA GLY A 436 7.76 0.44 -0.83
C GLY A 436 7.04 1.60 -1.53
N GLN A 437 6.54 2.62 -0.83
CA GLN A 437 5.73 3.68 -1.43
C GLN A 437 6.39 4.37 -2.63
N HIS A 438 7.70 4.67 -2.55
CA HIS A 438 8.43 5.32 -3.64
C HIS A 438 8.59 4.38 -4.84
N LEU A 439 8.88 3.09 -4.59
CA LEU A 439 8.99 2.09 -5.66
C LEU A 439 7.63 1.89 -6.34
N ALA A 440 6.56 1.71 -5.57
CA ALA A 440 5.22 1.53 -6.11
C ALA A 440 4.76 2.70 -6.98
N MET A 441 4.93 3.95 -6.51
CA MET A 441 4.60 5.15 -7.30
C MET A 441 5.47 5.26 -8.56
N THR A 442 6.75 4.89 -8.47
CA THR A 442 7.64 4.89 -9.63
C THR A 442 7.22 3.85 -10.66
N GLU A 443 6.98 2.64 -10.22
CA GLU A 443 6.53 1.54 -11.07
C GLU A 443 5.20 1.87 -11.76
N MET A 444 4.20 2.29 -10.99
CA MET A 444 2.88 2.62 -11.53
C MET A 444 2.95 3.78 -12.55
N THR A 445 3.70 4.84 -12.26
CA THR A 445 3.82 5.98 -13.17
C THR A 445 4.52 5.59 -14.47
N VAL A 446 5.61 4.79 -14.39
CA VAL A 446 6.34 4.32 -15.58
C VAL A 446 5.47 3.39 -16.42
N ALA A 447 4.84 2.40 -15.81
CA ALA A 447 3.96 1.44 -16.50
C ALA A 447 2.77 2.16 -17.15
N ALA A 448 2.09 3.04 -16.41
CA ALA A 448 0.95 3.81 -16.92
C ALA A 448 1.33 4.72 -18.11
N ALA A 449 2.47 5.41 -18.02
CA ALA A 449 2.98 6.23 -19.13
C ALA A 449 3.23 5.40 -20.39
N MET A 450 3.88 4.25 -20.25
CA MET A 450 4.19 3.38 -21.39
C MET A 450 2.95 2.71 -21.99
N ILE A 451 1.94 2.42 -21.16
CA ILE A 451 0.63 1.94 -21.64
C ILE A 451 -0.03 3.03 -22.49
N LEU A 452 -0.12 4.26 -21.98
CA LEU A 452 -0.78 5.37 -22.70
C LEU A 452 -0.03 5.79 -23.99
N GLN A 453 1.28 5.57 -24.08
CA GLN A 453 2.00 5.80 -25.32
C GLN A 453 1.61 4.82 -26.43
N ARG A 454 1.20 3.59 -26.11
CA ARG A 454 0.98 2.51 -27.06
C ARG A 454 -0.47 2.16 -27.28
N HIS A 455 -1.28 2.25 -26.21
CA HIS A 455 -2.65 1.74 -26.20
C HIS A 455 -3.65 2.80 -25.71
N ALA A 456 -4.77 2.84 -26.38
CA ALA A 456 -6.01 3.44 -25.90
C ALA A 456 -6.82 2.35 -25.21
N LEU A 457 -7.31 2.66 -24.02
CA LEU A 457 -8.15 1.78 -23.21
C LEU A 457 -9.60 2.20 -23.36
N SER A 458 -10.53 1.26 -23.52
CA SER A 458 -11.95 1.55 -23.52
C SER A 458 -12.76 0.43 -22.86
N VAL A 459 -13.93 0.80 -22.36
CA VAL A 459 -14.87 -0.16 -21.77
C VAL A 459 -15.55 -0.93 -22.87
N PRO A 460 -15.52 -2.28 -22.86
CA PRO A 460 -16.26 -3.08 -23.83
C PRO A 460 -17.76 -2.74 -23.84
N PRO A 461 -18.42 -2.71 -25.02
CA PRO A 461 -19.86 -2.45 -25.10
C PRO A 461 -20.69 -3.36 -24.19
N GLY A 462 -21.62 -2.79 -23.43
CA GLY A 462 -22.48 -3.54 -22.52
C GLY A 462 -21.86 -3.99 -21.20
N MET A 463 -20.59 -3.68 -20.96
CA MET A 463 -19.94 -4.00 -19.68
C MET A 463 -20.42 -3.06 -18.57
N ALA A 464 -20.99 -3.64 -17.51
CA ALA A 464 -21.32 -2.88 -16.30
C ALA A 464 -20.06 -2.51 -15.49
N PRO A 465 -20.08 -1.41 -14.70
CA PRO A 465 -19.00 -1.07 -13.80
C PRO A 465 -18.64 -2.23 -12.88
N PRO A 466 -17.34 -2.57 -12.71
CA PRO A 466 -16.92 -3.68 -11.88
C PRO A 466 -17.20 -3.36 -10.40
N ARG A 467 -17.69 -4.37 -9.68
CA ARG A 467 -17.83 -4.28 -8.22
C ARG A 467 -16.47 -4.55 -7.58
N ALA A 468 -16.16 -3.78 -6.53
CA ALA A 468 -14.97 -4.02 -5.73
C ALA A 468 -15.20 -5.17 -4.75
N SER A 469 -14.22 -6.05 -4.62
CA SER A 469 -14.18 -7.16 -3.67
C SER A 469 -12.89 -7.13 -2.87
N LEU A 470 -12.99 -7.33 -1.57
CA LEU A 470 -11.85 -7.37 -0.66
C LEU A 470 -11.37 -8.79 -0.43
N ASN A 471 -10.20 -9.12 -0.98
CA ASN A 471 -9.47 -10.36 -0.75
C ASN A 471 -8.01 -10.03 -0.39
N VAL A 472 -7.76 -9.59 0.85
CA VAL A 472 -6.47 -8.99 1.27
C VAL A 472 -6.23 -7.64 0.59
N THR A 473 -6.27 -7.59 -0.75
CA THR A 473 -6.28 -6.36 -1.55
C THR A 473 -7.68 -6.12 -2.15
N LEU A 474 -7.98 -4.85 -2.45
CA LEU A 474 -9.23 -4.45 -3.10
C LEU A 474 -9.11 -4.64 -4.61
N ARG A 475 -9.81 -5.62 -5.15
CA ARG A 475 -9.80 -5.96 -6.59
C ARG A 475 -11.20 -5.96 -7.18
N PRO A 476 -11.35 -5.94 -8.50
CA PRO A 476 -12.61 -6.29 -9.14
C PRO A 476 -13.09 -7.69 -8.71
N GLU A 477 -14.39 -7.83 -8.45
CA GLU A 477 -15.01 -9.12 -8.05
C GLU A 477 -14.83 -10.21 -9.12
N ARG A 478 -14.82 -9.79 -10.39
CA ARG A 478 -14.54 -10.64 -11.54
C ARG A 478 -13.33 -10.12 -12.28
N ALA A 479 -12.59 -11.00 -12.95
CA ALA A 479 -11.44 -10.62 -13.74
C ALA A 479 -11.78 -9.50 -14.74
N LEU A 480 -11.02 -8.40 -14.68
CA LEU A 480 -11.27 -7.23 -15.53
C LEU A 480 -10.72 -7.46 -16.93
N HIS A 481 -11.59 -7.26 -17.92
CA HIS A 481 -11.23 -7.23 -19.34
C HIS A 481 -11.57 -5.84 -19.90
N LEU A 482 -10.69 -5.26 -20.67
CA LEU A 482 -10.90 -3.97 -21.34
C LEU A 482 -10.64 -4.13 -22.84
N ALA A 483 -11.25 -3.27 -23.65
CA ALA A 483 -10.83 -3.17 -25.05
C ALA A 483 -9.56 -2.31 -25.14
N ILE A 484 -8.60 -2.76 -25.93
CA ILE A 484 -7.36 -2.05 -26.24
C ILE A 484 -7.24 -1.82 -27.74
N ALA A 485 -6.71 -0.66 -28.11
CA ALA A 485 -6.41 -0.29 -29.50
C ALA A 485 -5.11 0.51 -29.54
N PRO A 486 -4.39 0.57 -30.67
CA PRO A 486 -3.22 1.42 -30.79
C PRO A 486 -3.62 2.89 -30.64
N THR A 487 -2.72 3.69 -30.08
CA THR A 487 -2.86 5.15 -30.13
C THR A 487 -2.70 5.62 -31.58
N SER A 488 -3.63 6.46 -32.06
CA SER A 488 -3.57 6.97 -33.44
C SER A 488 -2.28 7.76 -33.68
N PRO A 489 -1.58 7.57 -34.84
CA PRO A 489 -0.35 8.28 -35.16
C PRO A 489 -0.47 9.83 -35.20
N ALA A 490 -1.69 10.34 -35.37
CA ALA A 490 -1.95 11.78 -35.42
C ALA A 490 -1.58 12.55 -34.17
N ALA A 491 -1.52 11.91 -33.00
CA ALA A 491 -1.08 12.53 -31.75
C ALA A 491 0.46 12.67 -31.67
N ASN A 492 1.22 11.87 -32.42
CA ASN A 492 2.68 11.91 -32.41
C ASN A 492 3.27 12.91 -33.45
N ALA A 493 2.48 13.34 -34.46
CA ALA A 493 2.95 14.20 -35.52
C ALA A 493 2.82 15.71 -35.20
N ALA A 494 2.10 16.09 -34.17
CA ALA A 494 1.96 17.48 -33.74
C ALA A 494 3.04 17.97 -32.74
N ALA A 495 3.98 17.09 -32.40
CA ALA A 495 5.07 17.36 -31.45
C ALA A 495 6.48 17.31 -32.10
N SER A 496 6.56 17.21 -33.42
CA SER A 496 7.83 17.27 -34.19
C SER A 496 8.09 18.64 -34.81
#